data_a47d5139babf01901f4adca2ef486557
#
_entry.id   a47d5139babf01901f4adca2ef486557
#
_cell.length_a   1.000
_cell.length_b   1.000
_cell.length_c   1.000
_cell.angle_alpha   90.00
_cell.angle_beta   90.00
_cell.angle_gamma   90.00
#
_symmetry.space_group_name_H-M   'P 1'
#
loop_
_entity.id
_entity.type
_entity.pdbx_description
1 polymer ?
#
loop_
_entity_poly.entity_id
_entity_poly.type
_entity_poly.pdbx_seq_one_letter_code
_entity_poly.pdbx_strand_id
1 'polypeptide(L)'
;MDWSRKKVLVTGGASFISSHLIDHLVAKGARAIRVVDDLSSGRLTNVQGHVESGVVEFHQADLLAPGVPQRMVEGVDVVFHLAAIHGGRGFVDLHQAACAQNLALDGILIKAAYEARVEKFVFASSGCVYPNHLQTDVRQELYLTEEMVGPPYDADNLYGWAKLMAEMTLRAYARDFGFRSASCRFFTVYGERGVENHAVIAMIARAFVRQNPFEVWGDGTQIRNWTYVGDIVRGMVLAAERIDDGTAINLGTEERTRVIDAVREVLRYTGQEAEIRFLPHMPTGPL
;
A
#
# COMPACT_ATOMS: atom_id res chain seq x y z
N MET A 1 -11.46 -10.89 15.74
CA MET A 1 -10.48 -10.31 16.72
C MET A 1 -11.20 -9.27 17.57
N ASP A 2 -10.96 -9.23 18.89
CA ASP A 2 -11.51 -8.17 19.75
C ASP A 2 -10.52 -7.01 19.84
N TRP A 3 -10.76 -5.98 19.03
CA TRP A 3 -9.86 -4.84 18.91
C TRP A 3 -9.78 -3.99 20.18
N SER A 4 -10.83 -3.98 21.02
CA SER A 4 -10.85 -3.23 22.28
C SER A 4 -9.80 -3.70 23.28
N ARG A 5 -9.23 -4.87 23.05
CA ARG A 5 -8.21 -5.49 23.90
C ARG A 5 -6.82 -5.45 23.27
N LYS A 6 -6.69 -4.91 22.02
CA LYS A 6 -5.45 -4.96 21.25
C LYS A 6 -4.74 -3.63 21.23
N LYS A 7 -3.43 -3.67 21.50
CA LYS A 7 -2.51 -2.59 21.15
C LYS A 7 -1.93 -2.85 19.77
N VAL A 8 -2.11 -1.90 18.87
CA VAL A 8 -1.76 -2.04 17.46
C VAL A 8 -0.58 -1.14 17.12
N LEU A 9 0.41 -1.64 16.39
CA LEU A 9 1.44 -0.82 15.73
C LEU A 9 1.06 -0.64 14.27
N VAL A 10 1.04 0.60 13.79
CA VAL A 10 0.93 0.93 12.37
C VAL A 10 2.19 1.65 11.93
N THR A 11 2.98 1.03 11.05
CA THR A 11 4.19 1.66 10.52
C THR A 11 3.88 2.42 9.24
N GLY A 12 4.55 3.55 9.02
CA GLY A 12 4.20 4.49 7.95
C GLY A 12 2.81 5.10 8.17
N GLY A 13 2.40 5.27 9.44
CA GLY A 13 1.01 5.53 9.81
C GLY A 13 0.50 6.92 9.47
N ALA A 14 1.39 7.90 9.24
CA ALA A 14 1.02 9.24 8.80
C ALA A 14 0.77 9.35 7.28
N SER A 15 0.95 8.25 6.54
CA SER A 15 0.78 8.19 5.08
C SER A 15 -0.67 7.91 4.66
N PHE A 16 -0.93 7.86 3.36
CA PHE A 16 -2.25 7.75 2.75
C PHE A 16 -3.08 6.56 3.29
N ILE A 17 -2.72 5.32 2.94
CA ILE A 17 -3.51 4.13 3.28
C ILE A 17 -3.53 3.91 4.79
N SER A 18 -2.39 4.10 5.44
CA SER A 18 -2.21 3.87 6.88
C SER A 18 -3.08 4.77 7.73
N SER A 19 -3.25 6.03 7.36
CA SER A 19 -4.09 6.96 8.10
C SER A 19 -5.58 6.57 8.06
N HIS A 20 -6.06 6.03 6.92
CA HIS A 20 -7.41 5.45 6.83
C HIS A 20 -7.55 4.16 7.64
N LEU A 21 -6.47 3.34 7.70
CA LEU A 21 -6.45 2.16 8.57
C LEU A 21 -6.57 2.57 10.04
N ILE A 22 -5.88 3.63 10.46
CA ILE A 22 -5.96 4.17 11.83
C ILE A 22 -7.39 4.62 12.12
N ASP A 23 -8.04 5.40 11.24
CA ASP A 23 -9.44 5.81 11.38
C ASP A 23 -10.35 4.58 11.59
N HIS A 24 -10.15 3.54 10.78
CA HIS A 24 -10.95 2.32 10.86
C HIS A 24 -10.71 1.55 12.15
N LEU A 25 -9.46 1.44 12.63
CA LEU A 25 -9.12 0.78 13.88
C LEU A 25 -9.66 1.54 15.09
N VAL A 26 -9.63 2.88 15.07
CA VAL A 26 -10.26 3.73 16.09
C VAL A 26 -11.76 3.50 16.11
N ALA A 27 -12.43 3.49 14.95
CA ALA A 27 -13.86 3.20 14.84
C ALA A 27 -14.23 1.78 15.33
N LYS A 28 -13.32 0.82 15.19
CA LYS A 28 -13.46 -0.54 15.77
C LYS A 28 -13.13 -0.61 17.27
N GLY A 29 -12.75 0.49 17.88
CA GLY A 29 -12.45 0.58 19.31
C GLY A 29 -11.11 -0.02 19.70
N ALA A 30 -10.09 0.01 18.85
CA ALA A 30 -8.75 -0.46 19.19
C ALA A 30 -8.27 0.17 20.53
N ARG A 31 -7.73 -0.64 21.45
CA ARG A 31 -7.36 -0.22 22.80
C ARG A 31 -6.33 0.91 22.79
N ALA A 32 -5.32 0.79 21.95
CA ALA A 32 -4.29 1.79 21.75
C ALA A 32 -3.63 1.57 20.38
N ILE A 33 -3.24 2.63 19.72
CA ILE A 33 -2.56 2.57 18.44
C ILE A 33 -1.23 3.29 18.57
N ARG A 34 -0.13 2.57 18.36
CA ARG A 34 1.19 3.16 18.19
C ARG A 34 1.44 3.39 16.71
N VAL A 35 1.92 4.57 16.36
CA VAL A 35 2.28 4.94 14.99
C VAL A 35 3.76 5.26 14.96
N VAL A 36 4.48 4.73 13.97
CA VAL A 36 5.84 5.15 13.65
C VAL A 36 5.89 5.57 12.18
N ASP A 37 6.44 6.75 11.93
CA ASP A 37 6.60 7.32 10.58
C ASP A 37 7.79 8.29 10.62
N ASP A 38 8.63 8.29 9.59
CA ASP A 38 9.76 9.23 9.49
C ASP A 38 9.35 10.59 8.89
N LEU A 39 8.11 10.67 8.41
CA LEU A 39 7.51 11.82 7.71
C LEU A 39 8.20 12.16 6.38
N SER A 40 8.92 11.22 5.78
CA SER A 40 9.51 11.39 4.45
C SER A 40 8.44 11.56 3.35
N SER A 41 7.29 10.92 3.51
CA SER A 41 6.12 11.06 2.64
C SER A 41 4.80 11.23 3.41
N GLY A 42 4.77 10.84 4.68
CA GLY A 42 3.65 11.00 5.58
C GLY A 42 3.44 12.44 6.03
N ARG A 43 2.22 12.77 6.45
CA ARG A 43 1.87 14.08 7.01
C ARG A 43 1.22 13.87 8.38
N LEU A 44 1.81 14.44 9.43
CA LEU A 44 1.27 14.33 10.79
C LEU A 44 -0.21 14.77 10.87
N THR A 45 -0.60 15.74 10.07
CA THR A 45 -1.99 16.22 9.97
C THR A 45 -3.00 15.12 9.64
N ASN A 46 -2.58 14.03 8.98
CA ASN A 46 -3.45 12.90 8.65
C ASN A 46 -3.93 12.11 9.88
N VAL A 47 -3.19 12.19 11.00
CA VAL A 47 -3.46 11.44 12.23
C VAL A 47 -3.55 12.35 13.47
N GLN A 48 -3.36 13.65 13.29
CA GLN A 48 -3.24 14.63 14.37
C GLN A 48 -4.42 14.59 15.35
N GLY A 49 -5.65 14.51 14.86
CA GLY A 49 -6.83 14.44 15.73
C GLY A 49 -6.85 13.22 16.65
N HIS A 50 -6.31 12.09 16.19
CA HIS A 50 -6.18 10.88 17.00
C HIS A 50 -5.03 10.97 18.01
N VAL A 51 -3.96 11.69 17.67
CA VAL A 51 -2.86 11.99 18.61
C VAL A 51 -3.34 12.92 19.72
N GLU A 52 -4.04 14.00 19.37
CA GLU A 52 -4.59 14.96 20.32
C GLU A 52 -5.65 14.35 21.25
N SER A 53 -6.42 13.39 20.77
CA SER A 53 -7.39 12.63 21.59
C SER A 53 -6.74 11.58 22.51
N GLY A 54 -5.42 11.33 22.36
CA GLY A 54 -4.68 10.35 23.14
C GLY A 54 -4.90 8.88 22.75
N VAL A 55 -5.64 8.60 21.68
CA VAL A 55 -5.83 7.24 21.14
C VAL A 55 -4.60 6.75 20.39
N VAL A 56 -3.87 7.66 19.74
CA VAL A 56 -2.66 7.38 18.97
C VAL A 56 -1.43 7.91 19.69
N GLU A 57 -0.46 7.03 19.94
CA GLU A 57 0.91 7.32 20.36
C GLU A 57 1.78 7.48 19.10
N PHE A 58 2.18 8.69 18.74
CA PHE A 58 2.96 8.96 17.53
C PHE A 58 4.47 9.05 17.83
N HIS A 59 5.27 8.32 17.03
CA HIS A 59 6.72 8.34 17.06
C HIS A 59 7.28 8.75 15.69
N GLN A 60 7.93 9.89 15.61
CA GLN A 60 8.70 10.24 14.42
C GLN A 60 10.06 9.55 14.49
N ALA A 61 10.23 8.48 13.70
CA ALA A 61 11.46 7.71 13.69
C ALA A 61 11.63 6.91 12.39
N ASP A 62 12.90 6.71 12.02
CA ASP A 62 13.29 5.82 10.92
C ASP A 62 13.39 4.37 11.46
N LEU A 63 12.64 3.45 10.87
CA LEU A 63 12.68 2.03 11.22
C LEU A 63 13.99 1.32 10.82
N LEU A 64 14.80 1.92 9.95
CA LEU A 64 16.14 1.42 9.64
C LEU A 64 17.17 1.80 10.71
N ALA A 65 16.85 2.76 11.58
CA ALA A 65 17.75 3.16 12.66
C ALA A 65 17.87 2.06 13.73
N PRO A 66 19.10 1.80 14.23
CA PRO A 66 19.33 0.72 15.21
C PRO A 66 18.47 0.84 16.45
N GLY A 67 17.83 -0.28 16.84
CA GLY A 67 17.00 -0.40 18.04
C GLY A 67 15.59 0.22 17.89
N VAL A 68 15.27 0.93 16.82
CA VAL A 68 13.93 1.51 16.61
C VAL A 68 12.88 0.41 16.40
N PRO A 69 13.05 -0.59 15.51
CA PRO A 69 12.06 -1.65 15.33
C PRO A 69 11.73 -2.36 16.63
N GLN A 70 12.75 -2.70 17.44
CA GLN A 70 12.57 -3.40 18.72
C GLN A 70 11.73 -2.57 19.70
N ARG A 71 12.01 -1.27 19.84
CA ARG A 71 11.22 -0.38 20.72
C ARG A 71 9.78 -0.23 20.22
N MET A 72 9.57 -0.17 18.91
CA MET A 72 8.24 0.05 18.34
C MET A 72 7.32 -1.16 18.54
N VAL A 73 7.85 -2.38 18.48
CA VAL A 73 7.05 -3.61 18.68
C VAL A 73 6.85 -4.00 20.14
N GLU A 74 7.55 -3.37 21.09
CA GLU A 74 7.46 -3.72 22.50
C GLU A 74 6.04 -3.52 23.05
N GLY A 75 5.48 -4.60 23.62
CA GLY A 75 4.13 -4.61 24.21
C GLY A 75 2.99 -4.39 23.19
N VAL A 76 3.23 -4.69 21.92
CA VAL A 76 2.25 -4.61 20.83
C VAL A 76 1.67 -6.00 20.56
N ASP A 77 0.37 -6.07 20.33
CA ASP A 77 -0.32 -7.33 20.01
C ASP A 77 -0.40 -7.56 18.49
N VAL A 78 -0.65 -6.50 17.71
CA VAL A 78 -0.84 -6.59 16.27
C VAL A 78 0.00 -5.55 15.55
N VAL A 79 0.71 -5.96 14.51
CA VAL A 79 1.47 -5.06 13.63
C VAL A 79 0.79 -4.99 12.26
N PHE A 80 0.53 -3.77 11.79
CA PHE A 80 0.26 -3.47 10.39
C PHE A 80 1.49 -2.76 9.82
N HIS A 81 2.20 -3.45 8.96
CA HIS A 81 3.44 -2.93 8.36
C HIS A 81 3.19 -2.37 6.96
N LEU A 82 3.09 -1.02 6.89
CA LEU A 82 2.87 -0.29 5.64
C LEU A 82 4.04 0.65 5.31
N ALA A 83 4.96 0.90 6.24
CA ALA A 83 6.17 1.66 5.94
C ALA A 83 6.95 0.99 4.82
N ALA A 84 7.30 1.76 3.80
CA ALA A 84 8.10 1.30 2.68
C ALA A 84 8.72 2.51 1.97
N ILE A 85 9.87 2.30 1.37
CA ILE A 85 10.45 3.25 0.43
C ILE A 85 9.80 2.96 -0.92
N HIS A 86 8.89 3.82 -1.33
CA HIS A 86 8.08 3.64 -2.53
C HIS A 86 7.77 4.97 -3.20
N GLY A 87 7.24 4.89 -4.40
CA GLY A 87 6.73 6.03 -5.17
C GLY A 87 5.90 5.57 -6.35
N GLY A 88 5.54 6.49 -7.23
CA GLY A 88 4.93 6.15 -8.52
C GLY A 88 5.89 5.37 -9.41
N ARG A 89 5.41 4.89 -10.57
CA ARG A 89 6.18 4.05 -11.51
C ARG A 89 7.57 4.60 -11.81
N GLY A 90 7.67 5.90 -12.09
CA GLY A 90 8.97 6.53 -12.38
C GLY A 90 9.95 6.44 -11.21
N PHE A 91 9.49 6.52 -9.97
CA PHE A 91 10.36 6.35 -8.80
C PHE A 91 10.89 4.91 -8.71
N VAL A 92 10.00 3.93 -8.81
CA VAL A 92 10.36 2.51 -8.72
C VAL A 92 11.35 2.12 -9.81
N ASP A 93 11.19 2.65 -11.04
CA ASP A 93 12.09 2.34 -12.16
C ASP A 93 13.48 3.00 -12.01
N LEU A 94 13.53 4.23 -11.49
CA LEU A 94 14.75 5.03 -11.47
C LEU A 94 15.54 4.96 -10.15
N HIS A 95 14.93 4.51 -9.05
CA HIS A 95 15.55 4.53 -7.72
C HIS A 95 15.69 3.13 -7.11
N GLN A 96 16.26 2.20 -7.87
CA GLN A 96 16.38 0.78 -7.49
C GLN A 96 17.12 0.58 -6.16
N ALA A 97 18.22 1.31 -5.92
CA ALA A 97 18.97 1.21 -4.67
C ALA A 97 18.17 1.66 -3.44
N ALA A 98 17.33 2.69 -3.59
CA ALA A 98 16.41 3.10 -2.54
C ALA A 98 15.35 2.01 -2.28
N CYS A 99 14.74 1.47 -3.34
CA CYS A 99 13.76 0.39 -3.24
C CYS A 99 14.34 -0.88 -2.58
N ALA A 100 15.63 -1.18 -2.82
CA ALA A 100 16.31 -2.32 -2.21
C ALA A 100 16.39 -2.23 -0.68
N GLN A 101 16.35 -1.03 -0.09
CA GLN A 101 16.36 -0.86 1.36
C GLN A 101 15.12 -1.49 2.04
N ASN A 102 14.03 -1.69 1.31
CA ASN A 102 12.87 -2.41 1.82
C ASN A 102 13.20 -3.85 2.24
N LEU A 103 14.21 -4.50 1.63
CA LEU A 103 14.68 -5.83 2.06
C LEU A 103 15.15 -5.82 3.53
N ALA A 104 15.90 -4.80 3.91
CA ALA A 104 16.37 -4.64 5.28
C ALA A 104 15.22 -4.19 6.21
N LEU A 105 14.43 -3.21 5.79
CA LEU A 105 13.30 -2.67 6.54
C LEU A 105 12.32 -3.75 6.95
N ASP A 106 11.83 -4.51 5.96
CA ASP A 106 10.83 -5.55 6.16
C ASP A 106 11.42 -6.70 7.02
N GLY A 107 12.64 -7.15 6.71
CA GLY A 107 13.31 -8.25 7.42
C GLY A 107 13.59 -7.94 8.89
N ILE A 108 14.08 -6.73 9.20
CA ILE A 108 14.37 -6.32 10.59
C ILE A 108 13.08 -6.23 11.39
N LEU A 109 12.02 -5.66 10.83
CA LEU A 109 10.76 -5.50 11.57
C LEU A 109 10.05 -6.85 11.78
N ILE A 110 10.04 -7.74 10.79
CA ILE A 110 9.48 -9.10 10.93
C ILE A 110 10.20 -9.84 12.07
N LYS A 111 11.53 -9.81 12.07
CA LYS A 111 12.33 -10.43 13.14
C LYS A 111 12.03 -9.83 14.50
N ALA A 112 12.01 -8.50 14.62
CA ALA A 112 11.71 -7.81 15.87
C ALA A 112 10.31 -8.14 16.40
N ALA A 113 9.30 -8.18 15.52
CA ALA A 113 7.93 -8.53 15.88
C ALA A 113 7.82 -9.98 16.39
N TYR A 114 8.50 -10.92 15.74
CA TYR A 114 8.56 -12.32 16.19
C TYR A 114 9.23 -12.43 17.59
N GLU A 115 10.38 -11.80 17.78
CA GLU A 115 11.12 -11.83 19.06
C GLU A 115 10.34 -11.19 20.21
N ALA A 116 9.56 -10.12 19.91
CA ALA A 116 8.65 -9.47 20.85
C ALA A 116 7.35 -10.25 21.10
N ARG A 117 7.16 -11.42 20.46
CA ARG A 117 5.95 -12.25 20.54
C ARG A 117 4.66 -11.53 20.15
N VAL A 118 4.74 -10.69 19.12
CA VAL A 118 3.56 -10.09 18.50
C VAL A 118 2.61 -11.21 18.05
N GLU A 119 1.33 -11.09 18.38
CA GLU A 119 0.34 -12.13 18.09
C GLU A 119 0.01 -12.21 16.58
N LYS A 120 0.07 -11.07 15.89
CA LYS A 120 -0.32 -10.98 14.48
C LYS A 120 0.47 -9.94 13.72
N PHE A 121 0.97 -10.32 12.54
CA PHE A 121 1.67 -9.43 11.62
C PHE A 121 0.92 -9.34 10.28
N VAL A 122 0.53 -8.15 9.84
CA VAL A 122 -0.11 -7.90 8.55
C VAL A 122 0.80 -7.04 7.70
N PHE A 123 1.16 -7.55 6.55
CA PHE A 123 2.13 -6.93 5.65
C PHE A 123 1.44 -6.30 4.42
N ALA A 124 1.78 -5.05 4.14
CA ALA A 124 1.39 -4.38 2.90
C ALA A 124 2.32 -4.81 1.76
N SER A 125 1.91 -5.83 1.03
CA SER A 125 2.55 -6.26 -0.20
C SER A 125 2.01 -5.49 -1.41
N SER A 126 2.35 -5.89 -2.61
CA SER A 126 2.06 -5.15 -3.84
C SER A 126 1.78 -6.08 -5.02
N GLY A 127 1.04 -5.61 -6.02
CA GLY A 127 0.94 -6.23 -7.33
C GLY A 127 2.29 -6.35 -8.06
N CYS A 128 3.32 -5.61 -7.64
CA CYS A 128 4.68 -5.73 -8.18
C CYS A 128 5.37 -7.08 -7.89
N VAL A 129 4.78 -7.95 -7.09
CA VAL A 129 5.27 -9.33 -6.87
C VAL A 129 4.94 -10.27 -8.02
N TYR A 130 3.98 -9.90 -8.87
CA TYR A 130 3.57 -10.72 -10.00
C TYR A 130 4.63 -10.77 -11.09
N PRO A 131 4.80 -11.95 -11.73
CA PRO A 131 5.83 -12.14 -12.74
C PRO A 131 5.65 -11.21 -13.96
N ASN A 132 6.72 -10.51 -14.34
CA ASN A 132 6.74 -9.62 -15.49
C ASN A 132 6.45 -10.38 -16.80
N HIS A 133 6.99 -11.60 -16.94
CA HIS A 133 6.80 -12.38 -18.17
C HIS A 133 5.34 -12.77 -18.46
N LEU A 134 4.44 -12.72 -17.45
CA LEU A 134 3.01 -12.91 -17.66
C LEU A 134 2.30 -11.65 -18.16
N GLN A 135 2.92 -10.48 -18.04
CA GLN A 135 2.32 -9.16 -18.29
C GLN A 135 2.89 -8.49 -19.56
N THR A 136 3.31 -9.28 -20.54
CA THR A 136 4.01 -8.78 -21.73
C THR A 136 3.10 -8.53 -22.93
N ASP A 137 1.94 -9.17 -23.03
CA ASP A 137 1.01 -9.01 -24.15
C ASP A 137 -0.21 -8.19 -23.73
N VAL A 138 -0.20 -6.92 -24.11
CA VAL A 138 -1.27 -5.95 -23.85
C VAL A 138 -2.64 -6.29 -24.46
N ARG A 139 -2.65 -7.22 -25.42
CA ARG A 139 -3.87 -7.67 -26.09
C ARG A 139 -4.54 -8.84 -25.35
N GLN A 140 -3.78 -9.47 -24.44
CA GLN A 140 -4.28 -10.59 -23.66
C GLN A 140 -4.92 -10.06 -22.37
N GLU A 141 -6.17 -10.44 -22.14
CA GLU A 141 -6.83 -10.19 -20.87
C GLU A 141 -6.22 -11.12 -19.79
N LEU A 142 -5.61 -10.53 -18.78
CA LEU A 142 -4.96 -11.26 -17.70
C LEU A 142 -5.56 -10.88 -16.35
N TYR A 143 -6.16 -11.86 -15.67
CA TYR A 143 -6.58 -11.75 -14.28
C TYR A 143 -5.50 -12.36 -13.39
N LEU A 144 -4.85 -11.52 -12.58
CA LEU A 144 -3.79 -11.94 -11.68
C LEU A 144 -4.40 -12.67 -10.47
N THR A 145 -4.17 -13.97 -10.38
CA THR A 145 -4.58 -14.80 -9.24
C THR A 145 -3.37 -15.11 -8.35
N GLU A 146 -3.60 -15.36 -7.06
CA GLU A 146 -2.54 -15.51 -6.07
C GLU A 146 -1.55 -16.63 -6.42
N GLU A 147 -2.01 -17.68 -7.07
CA GLU A 147 -1.23 -18.86 -7.48
C GLU A 147 -0.20 -18.54 -8.57
N MET A 148 -0.38 -17.44 -9.31
CA MET A 148 0.58 -17.03 -10.35
C MET A 148 1.91 -16.55 -9.76
N VAL A 149 1.97 -16.27 -8.45
CA VAL A 149 3.22 -15.91 -7.77
C VAL A 149 3.90 -17.18 -7.28
N GLY A 150 4.61 -17.84 -8.19
CA GLY A 150 5.33 -19.09 -8.00
C GLY A 150 6.57 -19.18 -8.89
N PRO A 151 7.37 -20.27 -8.77
CA PRO A 151 8.52 -20.49 -9.64
C PRO A 151 8.11 -20.66 -11.12
N PRO A 152 8.85 -20.06 -12.08
CA PRO A 152 9.96 -19.16 -11.87
C PRO A 152 9.50 -17.77 -11.43
N TYR A 153 10.10 -17.25 -10.35
CA TYR A 153 9.78 -15.90 -9.84
C TYR A 153 10.40 -14.83 -10.75
N ASP A 154 9.65 -13.75 -11.01
CA ASP A 154 10.05 -12.66 -11.89
C ASP A 154 9.39 -11.34 -11.46
N ALA A 155 9.57 -10.97 -10.19
CA ALA A 155 8.96 -9.78 -9.61
C ALA A 155 9.48 -8.48 -10.24
N ASP A 156 8.65 -7.45 -10.25
CA ASP A 156 8.92 -6.18 -10.90
C ASP A 156 9.91 -5.32 -10.12
N ASN A 157 11.10 -5.14 -10.66
CA ASN A 157 12.15 -4.30 -10.07
C ASN A 157 12.53 -4.70 -8.63
N LEU A 158 13.51 -4.03 -8.01
CA LEU A 158 13.90 -4.33 -6.62
C LEU A 158 12.79 -4.04 -5.61
N TYR A 159 11.84 -3.16 -5.94
CA TYR A 159 10.66 -2.95 -5.10
C TYR A 159 9.79 -4.22 -5.02
N GLY A 160 9.41 -4.79 -6.17
CA GLY A 160 8.63 -6.04 -6.22
C GLY A 160 9.37 -7.21 -5.60
N TRP A 161 10.68 -7.33 -5.85
CA TRP A 161 11.50 -8.37 -5.21
C TRP A 161 11.55 -8.22 -3.68
N ALA A 162 11.67 -7.00 -3.14
CA ALA A 162 11.63 -6.79 -1.69
C ALA A 162 10.28 -7.22 -1.10
N LYS A 163 9.17 -6.84 -1.73
CA LYS A 163 7.83 -7.25 -1.30
C LYS A 163 7.64 -8.77 -1.36
N LEU A 164 8.10 -9.42 -2.44
CA LEU A 164 8.05 -10.88 -2.58
C LEU A 164 8.89 -11.57 -1.50
N MET A 165 10.10 -11.09 -1.24
CA MET A 165 10.96 -11.66 -0.20
C MET A 165 10.34 -11.54 1.19
N ALA A 166 9.65 -10.44 1.50
CA ALA A 166 8.93 -10.29 2.76
C ALA A 166 7.76 -11.29 2.88
N GLU A 167 6.97 -11.50 1.80
CA GLU A 167 5.94 -12.56 1.78
C GLU A 167 6.53 -13.95 2.03
N MET A 168 7.64 -14.28 1.34
CA MET A 168 8.32 -15.57 1.52
C MET A 168 8.87 -15.73 2.94
N THR A 169 9.41 -14.65 3.52
CA THR A 169 9.90 -14.63 4.90
C THR A 169 8.77 -14.88 5.88
N LEU A 170 7.63 -14.21 5.74
CA LEU A 170 6.46 -14.40 6.61
C LEU A 170 5.90 -15.82 6.53
N ARG A 171 5.83 -16.40 5.32
CA ARG A 171 5.45 -17.81 5.15
C ARG A 171 6.43 -18.78 5.82
N ALA A 172 7.75 -18.50 5.73
CA ALA A 172 8.76 -19.29 6.43
C ALA A 172 8.61 -19.18 7.94
N TYR A 173 8.42 -17.97 8.50
CA TYR A 173 8.19 -17.78 9.93
C TYR A 173 6.90 -18.43 10.42
N ALA A 174 5.82 -18.42 9.61
CA ALA A 174 4.58 -19.11 9.94
C ALA A 174 4.80 -20.63 10.01
N ARG A 175 5.48 -21.21 9.00
CA ARG A 175 5.76 -22.65 8.93
C ARG A 175 6.72 -23.11 10.04
N ASP A 176 7.81 -22.40 10.24
CA ASP A 176 8.92 -22.86 11.09
C ASP A 176 8.68 -22.53 12.57
N PHE A 177 7.94 -21.45 12.84
CA PHE A 177 7.77 -20.92 14.22
C PHE A 177 6.31 -20.68 14.62
N GLY A 178 5.33 -20.92 13.73
CA GLY A 178 3.93 -20.65 14.01
C GLY A 178 3.62 -19.15 14.13
N PHE A 179 4.45 -18.26 13.56
CA PHE A 179 4.23 -16.81 13.60
C PHE A 179 3.04 -16.41 12.73
N ARG A 180 1.96 -15.98 13.36
CA ARG A 180 0.70 -15.68 12.68
C ARG A 180 0.85 -14.41 11.83
N SER A 181 0.69 -14.55 10.52
CA SER A 181 0.83 -13.42 9.59
C SER A 181 -0.10 -13.52 8.40
N ALA A 182 -0.27 -12.40 7.70
CA ALA A 182 -0.97 -12.29 6.42
C ALA A 182 -0.28 -11.24 5.56
N SER A 183 -0.23 -11.45 4.25
CA SER A 183 0.27 -10.48 3.28
C SER A 183 -0.88 -9.98 2.40
N CYS A 184 -0.97 -8.67 2.21
CA CYS A 184 -2.02 -8.03 1.43
C CYS A 184 -1.41 -7.37 0.19
N ARG A 185 -1.64 -7.92 -1.00
CA ARG A 185 -1.14 -7.38 -2.27
C ARG A 185 -2.06 -6.27 -2.75
N PHE A 186 -1.58 -5.03 -2.66
CA PHE A 186 -2.31 -3.88 -3.18
C PHE A 186 -2.05 -3.71 -4.67
N PHE A 187 -3.12 -3.38 -5.38
CA PHE A 187 -3.04 -2.87 -6.74
C PHE A 187 -3.12 -1.34 -6.71
N THR A 188 -3.79 -0.70 -7.68
CA THR A 188 -3.87 0.76 -7.69
C THR A 188 -4.91 1.25 -6.69
N VAL A 189 -4.47 1.92 -5.64
CA VAL A 189 -5.35 2.45 -4.59
C VAL A 189 -5.60 3.94 -4.81
N TYR A 190 -6.84 4.39 -4.60
CA TYR A 190 -7.20 5.80 -4.62
C TYR A 190 -8.11 6.16 -3.43
N GLY A 191 -8.18 7.43 -3.11
CA GLY A 191 -9.03 7.96 -2.05
C GLY A 191 -8.51 9.27 -1.48
N GLU A 192 -9.16 9.75 -0.45
CA GLU A 192 -8.80 10.95 0.29
C GLU A 192 -7.39 10.80 0.87
N ARG A 193 -6.69 11.91 1.05
CA ARG A 193 -5.28 11.93 1.50
C ARG A 193 -4.30 11.25 0.54
N GLY A 194 -4.77 10.82 -0.65
CA GLY A 194 -3.89 10.32 -1.70
C GLY A 194 -2.95 11.41 -2.20
N VAL A 195 -1.75 11.00 -2.64
CA VAL A 195 -0.73 11.95 -3.11
C VAL A 195 -0.99 12.39 -4.56
N GLU A 196 -0.65 13.62 -4.88
CA GLU A 196 -0.98 14.27 -6.17
C GLU A 196 -0.33 13.62 -7.39
N ASN A 197 0.72 12.84 -7.21
CA ASN A 197 1.37 12.10 -8.29
C ASN A 197 0.69 10.76 -8.63
N HIS A 198 -0.36 10.37 -7.90
CA HIS A 198 -1.19 9.22 -8.24
C HIS A 198 -2.26 9.60 -9.25
N ALA A 199 -2.49 8.77 -10.26
CA ALA A 199 -3.28 9.09 -11.46
C ALA A 199 -4.66 9.71 -11.16
N VAL A 200 -5.45 9.12 -10.27
CA VAL A 200 -6.80 9.63 -9.95
C VAL A 200 -6.73 10.99 -9.26
N ILE A 201 -5.84 11.15 -8.27
CA ILE A 201 -5.68 12.41 -7.55
C ILE A 201 -5.12 13.49 -8.48
N ALA A 202 -4.16 13.14 -9.37
CA ALA A 202 -3.66 14.06 -10.37
C ALA A 202 -4.76 14.54 -11.35
N MET A 203 -5.66 13.65 -11.76
CA MET A 203 -6.81 14.03 -12.61
C MET A 203 -7.76 14.97 -11.86
N ILE A 204 -8.08 14.67 -10.61
CA ILE A 204 -8.93 15.52 -9.76
C ILE A 204 -8.29 16.90 -9.56
N ALA A 205 -6.99 16.96 -9.24
CA ALA A 205 -6.27 18.20 -9.04
C ALA A 205 -6.26 19.08 -10.31
N ARG A 206 -6.01 18.48 -11.49
CA ARG A 206 -6.07 19.19 -12.78
C ARG A 206 -7.46 19.76 -13.07
N ALA A 207 -8.51 18.98 -12.78
CA ALA A 207 -9.88 19.47 -12.94
C ALA A 207 -10.19 20.59 -11.95
N PHE A 208 -9.74 20.47 -10.70
CA PHE A 208 -9.95 21.49 -9.68
C PHE A 208 -9.34 22.83 -10.07
N VAL A 209 -8.11 22.84 -10.62
CA VAL A 209 -7.45 24.05 -11.14
C VAL A 209 -7.91 24.46 -12.54
N ARG A 210 -8.93 23.77 -13.08
CA ARG A 210 -9.55 24.03 -14.38
C ARG A 210 -8.53 24.02 -15.53
N GLN A 211 -7.63 23.04 -15.52
CA GLN A 211 -6.64 22.88 -16.58
C GLN A 211 -7.32 22.71 -17.95
N ASN A 212 -6.94 23.51 -18.93
CA ASN A 212 -7.41 23.41 -20.30
C ASN A 212 -6.26 23.79 -21.28
N PRO A 213 -5.83 22.88 -22.17
CA PRO A 213 -6.36 21.53 -22.38
C PRO A 213 -6.06 20.59 -21.21
N PHE A 214 -6.98 19.64 -20.99
CA PHE A 214 -6.82 18.60 -19.98
C PHE A 214 -5.89 17.51 -20.52
N GLU A 215 -4.70 17.38 -19.94
CA GLU A 215 -3.67 16.48 -20.42
C GLU A 215 -3.85 15.06 -19.88
N VAL A 216 -3.85 14.09 -20.79
CA VAL A 216 -3.96 12.65 -20.51
C VAL A 216 -2.71 11.94 -21.05
N TRP A 217 -1.99 11.29 -20.17
CA TRP A 217 -0.79 10.53 -20.53
C TRP A 217 -1.18 9.24 -21.28
N GLY A 218 -0.48 8.95 -22.36
CA GLY A 218 -0.84 7.90 -23.29
C GLY A 218 -1.98 8.31 -24.20
N ASP A 219 -2.76 7.34 -24.65
CA ASP A 219 -3.93 7.51 -25.53
C ASP A 219 -5.28 7.41 -24.77
N GLY A 220 -5.24 7.19 -23.45
CA GLY A 220 -6.41 7.07 -22.62
C GLY A 220 -7.11 5.71 -22.64
N THR A 221 -6.65 4.76 -23.47
CA THR A 221 -7.24 3.43 -23.59
C THR A 221 -6.77 2.47 -22.49
N GLN A 222 -5.70 2.82 -21.78
CA GLN A 222 -5.15 2.01 -20.69
C GLN A 222 -6.22 1.69 -19.66
N ILE A 223 -6.27 0.43 -19.26
CA ILE A 223 -7.20 -0.07 -18.26
C ILE A 223 -6.51 -0.10 -16.89
N ARG A 224 -7.24 0.26 -15.85
CA ARG A 224 -6.79 0.19 -14.46
C ARG A 224 -7.91 -0.34 -13.56
N ASN A 225 -7.51 -1.08 -12.55
CA ASN A 225 -8.39 -1.57 -11.49
C ASN A 225 -8.19 -0.68 -10.26
N TRP A 226 -8.80 0.50 -10.26
CA TRP A 226 -8.69 1.43 -9.12
C TRP A 226 -9.57 0.98 -7.97
N THR A 227 -8.94 0.68 -6.83
CA THR A 227 -9.63 0.24 -5.62
C THR A 227 -9.69 1.38 -4.62
N TYR A 228 -10.89 1.61 -4.07
CA TYR A 228 -11.08 2.64 -3.05
C TYR A 228 -10.35 2.27 -1.76
N VAL A 229 -9.69 3.23 -1.13
CA VAL A 229 -8.86 3.02 0.07
C VAL A 229 -9.62 2.39 1.23
N GLY A 230 -10.91 2.72 1.39
CA GLY A 230 -11.76 2.12 2.42
C GLY A 230 -11.93 0.60 2.25
N ASP A 231 -11.97 0.10 1.01
CA ASP A 231 -12.06 -1.35 0.75
C ASP A 231 -10.73 -2.05 1.02
N ILE A 232 -9.60 -1.42 0.67
CA ILE A 232 -8.27 -1.91 1.03
C ILE A 232 -8.13 -2.05 2.55
N VAL A 233 -8.49 -1.03 3.29
CA VAL A 233 -8.42 -1.02 4.76
C VAL A 233 -9.30 -2.11 5.37
N ARG A 234 -10.53 -2.26 4.89
CA ARG A 234 -11.42 -3.35 5.32
C ARG A 234 -10.82 -4.72 5.03
N GLY A 235 -10.25 -4.89 3.82
CA GLY A 235 -9.56 -6.13 3.42
C GLY A 235 -8.37 -6.45 4.33
N MET A 236 -7.53 -5.46 4.68
CA MET A 236 -6.41 -5.64 5.62
C MET A 236 -6.87 -6.09 7.00
N VAL A 237 -7.93 -5.48 7.53
CA VAL A 237 -8.46 -5.84 8.85
C VAL A 237 -9.08 -7.25 8.82
N LEU A 238 -9.78 -7.62 7.75
CA LEU A 238 -10.28 -8.99 7.56
C LEU A 238 -9.13 -10.01 7.43
N ALA A 239 -8.05 -9.67 6.73
CA ALA A 239 -6.85 -10.51 6.65
C ALA A 239 -6.22 -10.71 8.04
N ALA A 240 -6.15 -9.66 8.87
CA ALA A 240 -5.70 -9.78 10.26
C ALA A 240 -6.55 -10.77 11.06
N GLU A 241 -7.85 -10.81 10.80
CA GLU A 241 -8.82 -11.64 11.54
C GLU A 241 -8.92 -13.08 11.06
N ARG A 242 -8.51 -13.38 9.80
CA ARG A 242 -8.85 -14.64 9.12
C ARG A 242 -7.66 -15.46 8.63
N ILE A 243 -6.50 -14.85 8.40
CA ILE A 243 -5.33 -15.50 7.78
C ILE A 243 -4.22 -15.57 8.82
N ASP A 244 -3.69 -16.74 9.10
CA ASP A 244 -2.70 -16.94 10.15
C ASP A 244 -1.40 -17.61 9.68
N ASP A 245 -1.34 -18.06 8.45
CA ASP A 245 -0.30 -18.95 7.90
C ASP A 245 0.70 -18.26 6.95
N GLY A 246 0.66 -16.91 6.92
CA GLY A 246 1.50 -16.12 6.00
C GLY A 246 0.99 -16.07 4.57
N THR A 247 -0.20 -16.61 4.30
CA THR A 247 -0.82 -16.54 2.97
C THR A 247 -0.93 -15.09 2.50
N ALA A 248 -0.62 -14.89 1.21
CA ALA A 248 -0.80 -13.62 0.53
C ALA A 248 -2.13 -13.61 -0.22
N ILE A 249 -2.86 -12.50 -0.12
CA ILE A 249 -4.13 -12.28 -0.82
C ILE A 249 -4.10 -10.98 -1.62
N ASN A 250 -4.82 -10.97 -2.73
CA ASN A 250 -5.06 -9.79 -3.52
C ASN A 250 -6.10 -8.89 -2.85
N LEU A 251 -5.79 -7.63 -2.68
CA LEU A 251 -6.75 -6.59 -2.31
C LEU A 251 -6.91 -5.63 -3.48
N GLY A 252 -7.97 -5.83 -4.25
CA GLY A 252 -8.25 -5.09 -5.46
C GLY A 252 -9.69 -5.26 -5.90
N THR A 253 -10.07 -4.58 -6.96
CA THR A 253 -11.36 -4.75 -7.65
C THR A 253 -11.14 -5.42 -9.00
N GLU A 254 -12.11 -6.19 -9.46
CA GLU A 254 -12.16 -6.72 -10.84
C GLU A 254 -12.71 -5.68 -11.82
N GLU A 255 -13.20 -4.54 -11.33
CA GLU A 255 -13.71 -3.48 -12.16
C GLU A 255 -12.61 -2.88 -13.03
N ARG A 256 -12.88 -2.81 -14.34
CA ARG A 256 -11.94 -2.35 -15.36
C ARG A 256 -12.35 -0.95 -15.82
N THR A 257 -11.55 0.03 -15.49
CA THR A 257 -11.83 1.42 -15.88
C THR A 257 -10.76 1.93 -16.83
N ARG A 258 -11.16 2.40 -18.01
CA ARG A 258 -10.23 3.08 -18.92
C ARG A 258 -9.88 4.45 -18.35
N VAL A 259 -8.63 4.86 -18.54
CA VAL A 259 -8.16 6.19 -18.10
C VAL A 259 -9.04 7.31 -18.65
N ILE A 260 -9.44 7.21 -19.93
CA ILE A 260 -10.31 8.23 -20.55
C ILE A 260 -11.70 8.30 -19.90
N ASP A 261 -12.24 7.18 -19.45
CA ASP A 261 -13.55 7.16 -18.79
C ASP A 261 -13.45 7.80 -17.39
N ALA A 262 -12.37 7.54 -16.64
CA ALA A 262 -12.11 8.22 -15.38
C ALA A 262 -11.93 9.74 -15.57
N VAL A 263 -11.23 10.18 -16.62
CA VAL A 263 -11.11 11.61 -16.96
C VAL A 263 -12.48 12.22 -17.20
N ARG A 264 -13.33 11.57 -18.02
CA ARG A 264 -14.69 12.05 -18.30
C ARG A 264 -15.53 12.18 -17.02
N GLU A 265 -15.43 11.19 -16.13
CA GLU A 265 -16.14 11.25 -14.84
C GLU A 265 -15.65 12.40 -13.96
N VAL A 266 -14.33 12.62 -13.87
CA VAL A 266 -13.76 13.75 -13.12
C VAL A 266 -14.24 15.08 -13.69
N LEU A 267 -14.23 15.25 -15.02
CA LEU A 267 -14.73 16.46 -15.67
C LEU A 267 -16.23 16.66 -15.42
N ARG A 268 -17.02 15.59 -15.53
CA ARG A 268 -18.46 15.62 -15.26
C ARG A 268 -18.76 16.06 -13.81
N TYR A 269 -18.09 15.45 -12.82
CA TYR A 269 -18.32 15.77 -11.39
C TYR A 269 -17.86 17.18 -11.03
N THR A 270 -16.81 17.70 -11.67
CA THR A 270 -16.31 19.06 -11.44
C THR A 270 -17.04 20.13 -12.23
N GLY A 271 -17.96 19.73 -13.13
CA GLY A 271 -18.66 20.65 -14.04
C GLY A 271 -17.70 21.41 -14.96
N GLN A 272 -16.59 20.77 -15.35
CA GLN A 272 -15.61 21.38 -16.23
C GLN A 272 -15.77 20.88 -17.67
N GLU A 273 -15.88 21.81 -18.62
CA GLU A 273 -15.68 21.56 -20.03
C GLU A 273 -14.23 21.87 -20.40
N ALA A 274 -13.50 20.89 -20.89
CA ALA A 274 -12.11 21.04 -21.30
C ALA A 274 -11.80 20.24 -22.56
N GLU A 275 -10.94 20.78 -23.41
CA GLU A 275 -10.34 20.02 -24.52
C GLU A 275 -9.43 18.93 -23.94
N ILE A 276 -9.59 17.68 -24.36
CA ILE A 276 -8.74 16.57 -23.92
C ILE A 276 -7.54 16.47 -24.87
N ARG A 277 -6.32 16.60 -24.32
CA ARG A 277 -5.07 16.44 -25.07
C ARG A 277 -4.37 15.16 -24.63
N PHE A 278 -4.21 14.21 -25.54
CA PHE A 278 -3.43 13.00 -25.32
C PHE A 278 -1.93 13.25 -25.50
N LEU A 279 -1.12 12.65 -24.58
CA LEU A 279 0.34 12.73 -24.60
C LEU A 279 0.93 11.31 -24.72
N PRO A 280 0.95 10.72 -25.93
CA PRO A 280 1.28 9.30 -26.13
C PRO A 280 2.73 8.95 -25.81
N HIS A 281 3.63 9.93 -25.74
CA HIS A 281 5.04 9.75 -25.37
C HIS A 281 5.30 9.72 -23.86
N MET A 282 4.29 10.05 -23.04
CA MET A 282 4.43 10.03 -21.59
C MET A 282 4.27 8.61 -21.03
N PRO A 283 4.99 8.27 -19.96
CA PRO A 283 4.94 6.92 -19.36
C PRO A 283 3.54 6.56 -18.87
N THR A 284 3.05 5.40 -19.29
CA THR A 284 1.72 4.89 -18.88
C THR A 284 1.78 3.76 -17.86
N GLY A 285 2.98 3.26 -17.56
CA GLY A 285 3.17 2.07 -16.74
C GLY A 285 2.81 0.77 -17.48
N PRO A 286 2.94 -0.41 -16.84
CA PRO A 286 2.48 -1.66 -17.43
C PRO A 286 1.00 -1.56 -17.76
N LEU A 287 0.63 -2.29 -18.79
CA LEU A 287 -0.71 -2.25 -19.38
C LEU A 287 -1.67 -3.15 -18.64
#